data_7e54287605680a5799338586faa81335
#
_entry.id   7e54287605680a5799338586faa81335
#
_cell.length_a   1.000
_cell.length_b   1.000
_cell.length_c   1.000
_cell.angle_alpha   90.00
_cell.angle_beta   90.00
_cell.angle_gamma   90.00
#
_symmetry.space_group_name_H-M   'P 1'
#
loop_
_entity.id
_entity.type
_entity.pdbx_description
1 polymer ?
#
loop_
_entity_poly.entity_id
_entity_poly.type
_entity_poly.pdbx_seq_one_letter_code
_entity_poly.pdbx_strand_id
1 'polypeptide(L)'
;MFLSHPIKTYLYPVNPYDDNYFMKRALEEAQLAFDKGEVPVGAVIVVDNRIIARAHNLTEQLTDVTAHAEMQAITAASHFLGGKYLNQCTLYVTLEPCVMCSGALYWSQLKKIVFGASDPKRGGLSTGVQLHPKTEIISGIMSEESSELLKSFFAKKRT
;
A
#
# COMPACT_ATOMS: atom_id res chain seq x y z
N MET A 1 38.23 -38.16 -21.60
CA MET A 1 37.80 -37.99 -20.18
C MET A 1 37.22 -36.61 -20.01
N PHE A 2 35.90 -36.49 -19.85
CA PHE A 2 35.21 -35.21 -19.64
C PHE A 2 35.19 -34.93 -18.16
N LEU A 3 35.90 -33.87 -17.73
CA LEU A 3 35.79 -33.37 -16.37
C LEU A 3 34.46 -32.66 -16.23
N SER A 4 33.51 -33.27 -15.53
CA SER A 4 32.28 -32.62 -15.13
C SER A 4 32.63 -31.53 -14.09
N HIS A 5 32.57 -30.30 -14.47
CA HIS A 5 32.63 -29.20 -13.52
C HIS A 5 31.29 -29.17 -12.74
N PRO A 6 31.31 -29.22 -11.42
CA PRO A 6 30.08 -29.08 -10.66
C PRO A 6 29.50 -27.70 -10.96
N ILE A 7 28.23 -27.68 -11.40
CA ILE A 7 27.46 -26.45 -11.50
C ILE A 7 27.39 -25.88 -10.07
N LYS A 8 28.16 -24.83 -9.81
CA LYS A 8 28.00 -24.05 -8.57
C LYS A 8 26.62 -23.39 -8.65
N THR A 9 25.64 -23.99 -8.00
CA THR A 9 24.37 -23.34 -7.75
C THR A 9 24.67 -22.17 -6.80
N TYR A 10 24.78 -20.99 -7.35
CA TYR A 10 24.80 -19.77 -6.54
C TYR A 10 23.38 -19.60 -6.00
N LEU A 11 23.16 -19.98 -4.76
CA LEU A 11 21.99 -19.58 -4.01
C LEU A 11 22.13 -18.08 -3.75
N TYR A 12 21.52 -17.27 -4.62
CA TYR A 12 21.35 -15.85 -4.29
C TYR A 12 20.48 -15.79 -3.04
N PRO A 13 20.88 -15.03 -2.02
CA PRO A 13 20.05 -14.87 -0.84
C PRO A 13 18.70 -14.31 -1.30
N VAL A 14 17.62 -15.04 -0.99
CA VAL A 14 16.26 -14.56 -1.25
C VAL A 14 16.08 -13.27 -0.45
N ASN A 15 15.75 -12.17 -1.15
CA ASN A 15 15.42 -10.92 -0.48
C ASN A 15 14.14 -11.12 0.35
N PRO A 16 14.19 -11.08 1.70
CA PRO A 16 13.01 -11.27 2.52
C PRO A 16 12.04 -10.08 2.45
N TYR A 17 12.49 -8.96 1.90
CA TYR A 17 11.74 -7.71 1.83
C TYR A 17 11.11 -7.53 0.45
N ASP A 18 10.23 -8.46 0.07
CA ASP A 18 9.47 -8.42 -1.18
C ASP A 18 8.15 -7.65 -1.03
N ASP A 19 7.38 -7.55 -2.12
CA ASP A 19 6.08 -6.86 -2.11
C ASP A 19 5.08 -7.54 -1.15
N ASN A 20 5.13 -8.86 -1.00
CA ASN A 20 4.27 -9.58 -0.05
C ASN A 20 4.61 -9.22 1.41
N TYR A 21 5.88 -9.11 1.73
CA TYR A 21 6.32 -8.72 3.07
C TYR A 21 5.73 -7.35 3.47
N PHE A 22 5.88 -6.35 2.60
CA PHE A 22 5.39 -5.00 2.92
C PHE A 22 3.87 -4.90 2.85
N MET A 23 3.22 -5.62 1.93
CA MET A 23 1.75 -5.67 1.89
C MET A 23 1.19 -6.31 3.17
N LYS A 24 1.86 -7.30 3.72
CA LYS A 24 1.48 -7.88 5.02
C LYS A 24 1.55 -6.84 6.14
N ARG A 25 2.55 -5.95 6.11
CA ARG A 25 2.64 -4.83 7.08
C ARG A 25 1.47 -3.85 6.90
N ALA A 26 1.09 -3.57 5.66
CA ALA A 26 -0.10 -2.75 5.37
C ALA A 26 -1.39 -3.41 5.85
N LEU A 27 -1.53 -4.74 5.72
CA LEU A 27 -2.68 -5.49 6.24
C LEU A 27 -2.76 -5.46 7.76
N GLU A 28 -1.65 -5.46 8.46
CA GLU A 28 -1.62 -5.25 9.92
C GLU A 28 -2.22 -3.90 10.30
N GLU A 29 -1.91 -2.85 9.56
CA GLU A 29 -2.53 -1.54 9.73
C GLU A 29 -4.04 -1.57 9.42
N ALA A 30 -4.44 -2.27 8.35
CA ALA A 30 -5.86 -2.43 8.03
C ALA A 30 -6.62 -3.15 9.16
N GLN A 31 -6.01 -4.14 9.81
CA GLN A 31 -6.60 -4.82 10.97
C GLN A 31 -6.79 -3.85 12.15
N LEU A 32 -5.83 -2.96 12.39
CA LEU A 32 -5.98 -1.93 13.42
C LEU A 32 -7.17 -1.00 13.14
N ALA A 33 -7.36 -0.62 11.88
CA ALA A 33 -8.55 0.15 11.48
C ALA A 33 -9.84 -0.63 11.76
N PHE A 34 -9.89 -1.91 11.36
CA PHE A 34 -11.02 -2.80 11.62
C PHE A 34 -11.39 -2.83 13.11
N ASP A 35 -10.40 -3.01 13.96
CA ASP A 35 -10.59 -3.12 15.42
C ASP A 35 -11.12 -1.83 16.04
N LYS A 36 -10.87 -0.70 15.38
CA LYS A 36 -11.36 0.63 15.78
C LYS A 36 -12.73 1.00 15.16
N GLY A 37 -13.33 0.12 14.37
CA GLY A 37 -14.58 0.42 13.66
C GLY A 37 -14.41 1.31 12.43
N GLU A 38 -13.21 1.45 11.93
CA GLU A 38 -12.87 2.16 10.70
C GLU A 38 -12.87 1.20 9.50
N VAL A 39 -13.16 1.71 8.31
CA VAL A 39 -13.01 0.92 7.08
C VAL A 39 -11.57 0.37 7.02
N PRO A 40 -11.38 -0.96 6.90
CA PRO A 40 -10.07 -1.58 7.08
C PRO A 40 -9.17 -1.40 5.85
N VAL A 41 -8.59 -0.24 5.75
CA VAL A 41 -7.53 0.09 4.78
C VAL A 41 -6.28 0.48 5.54
N GLY A 42 -5.17 -0.13 5.18
CA GLY A 42 -3.86 0.13 5.76
C GLY A 42 -2.84 0.45 4.69
N ALA A 43 -1.85 1.23 5.06
CA ALA A 43 -0.78 1.66 4.17
C ALA A 43 0.56 1.74 4.89
N VAL A 44 1.63 1.40 4.17
CA VAL A 44 3.00 1.67 4.60
C VAL A 44 3.78 2.32 3.46
N ILE A 45 4.68 3.22 3.79
CA ILE A 45 5.62 3.79 2.81
C ILE A 45 7.03 3.33 3.16
N VAL A 46 7.74 2.90 2.12
CA VAL A 46 9.04 2.22 2.22
C VAL A 46 10.08 2.94 1.37
N VAL A 47 11.26 3.12 1.90
CA VAL A 47 12.46 3.53 1.18
C VAL A 47 13.64 2.66 1.64
N ASP A 48 14.43 2.15 0.69
CA ASP A 48 15.59 1.30 0.97
C ASP A 48 15.26 0.14 1.94
N ASN A 49 14.19 -0.58 1.68
CA ASN A 49 13.67 -1.69 2.49
C ASN A 49 13.31 -1.32 3.94
N ARG A 50 13.15 -0.03 4.23
CA ARG A 50 12.74 0.47 5.55
C ARG A 50 11.37 1.11 5.47
N ILE A 51 10.49 0.73 6.37
CA ILE A 51 9.19 1.39 6.54
C ILE A 51 9.43 2.72 7.26
N ILE A 52 9.06 3.83 6.60
CA ILE A 52 9.18 5.18 7.14
C ILE A 52 7.84 5.80 7.55
N ALA A 53 6.74 5.20 7.14
CA ALA A 53 5.39 5.61 7.55
C ALA A 53 4.47 4.40 7.61
N ARG A 54 3.60 4.38 8.61
CA ARG A 54 2.52 3.41 8.79
C ARG A 54 1.24 4.18 9.05
N ALA A 55 0.14 3.81 8.41
CA ALA A 55 -1.13 4.48 8.60
C ALA A 55 -2.30 3.55 8.29
N HIS A 56 -3.44 3.87 8.83
CA HIS A 56 -4.71 3.23 8.52
C HIS A 56 -5.82 4.26 8.54
N ASN A 57 -6.97 3.91 7.99
CA ASN A 57 -8.11 4.80 7.91
C ASN A 57 -8.56 5.24 9.31
N LEU A 58 -8.78 6.55 9.49
CA LEU A 58 -9.22 7.18 10.74
C LEU A 58 -10.33 8.22 10.51
N THR A 59 -11.12 8.08 9.45
CA THR A 59 -12.15 9.08 9.08
C THR A 59 -13.20 9.30 10.18
N GLU A 60 -13.61 8.24 10.85
CA GLU A 60 -14.58 8.33 11.95
C GLU A 60 -13.93 8.90 13.21
N GLN A 61 -12.78 8.39 13.58
CA GLN A 61 -12.07 8.78 14.79
C GLN A 61 -11.65 10.24 14.79
N LEU A 62 -11.21 10.75 13.65
CA LEU A 62 -10.78 12.14 13.48
C LEU A 62 -11.90 13.07 13.00
N THR A 63 -13.08 12.53 12.67
CA THR A 63 -14.17 13.29 12.05
C THR A 63 -13.67 14.05 10.81
N ASP A 64 -12.95 13.35 9.94
CA ASP A 64 -12.25 13.92 8.80
C ASP A 64 -12.35 12.99 7.59
N VAL A 65 -13.09 13.41 6.55
CA VAL A 65 -13.28 12.64 5.32
C VAL A 65 -11.98 12.41 4.55
N THR A 66 -10.95 13.19 4.82
CA THR A 66 -9.64 13.04 4.15
C THR A 66 -8.67 12.12 4.88
N ALA A 67 -9.02 11.65 6.09
CA ALA A 67 -8.14 10.82 6.92
C ALA A 67 -8.05 9.37 6.43
N HIS A 68 -7.85 9.18 5.14
CA HIS A 68 -7.54 7.90 4.52
C HIS A 68 -6.12 7.44 4.87
N ALA A 69 -5.87 6.14 4.83
CA ALA A 69 -4.57 5.56 5.13
C ALA A 69 -3.45 6.20 4.28
N GLU A 70 -3.71 6.38 2.99
CA GLU A 70 -2.74 6.93 2.04
C GLU A 70 -2.40 8.39 2.35
N MET A 71 -3.40 9.21 2.66
CA MET A 71 -3.20 10.63 2.99
C MET A 71 -2.32 10.79 4.23
N GLN A 72 -2.59 10.01 5.26
CA GLN A 72 -1.80 10.02 6.49
C GLN A 72 -0.38 9.50 6.27
N ALA A 73 -0.23 8.43 5.47
CA ALA A 73 1.08 7.87 5.14
C ALA A 73 1.95 8.87 4.36
N ILE A 74 1.38 9.58 3.38
CA ILE A 74 2.08 10.64 2.64
C ILE A 74 2.56 11.73 3.58
N THR A 75 1.69 12.23 4.45
CA THR A 75 2.03 13.28 5.41
C THR A 75 3.17 12.84 6.35
N ALA A 76 3.06 11.62 6.91
CA ALA A 76 4.08 11.08 7.81
C ALA A 76 5.42 10.87 7.11
N ALA A 77 5.42 10.32 5.89
CA ALA A 77 6.65 10.08 5.13
C ALA A 77 7.33 11.39 4.72
N SER A 78 6.55 12.39 4.30
CA SER A 78 7.06 13.72 3.95
C SER A 78 7.70 14.40 5.16
N HIS A 79 7.08 14.29 6.32
CA HIS A 79 7.65 14.79 7.57
C HIS A 79 8.95 14.08 7.94
N PHE A 80 8.97 12.76 7.84
CA PHE A 80 10.18 11.95 8.13
C PHE A 80 11.36 12.32 7.22
N LEU A 81 11.09 12.49 5.93
CA LEU A 81 12.13 12.81 4.94
C LEU A 81 12.49 14.30 4.88
N GLY A 82 11.66 15.17 5.45
CA GLY A 82 11.84 16.61 5.34
C GLY A 82 11.60 17.16 3.94
N GLY A 83 10.76 16.51 3.13
CA GLY A 83 10.46 16.91 1.76
C GLY A 83 9.13 16.38 1.25
N LYS A 84 8.48 17.15 0.38
CA LYS A 84 7.14 16.82 -0.13
C LYS A 84 7.12 15.81 -1.29
N TYR A 85 8.25 15.58 -1.94
CA TYR A 85 8.35 14.62 -3.02
C TYR A 85 8.89 13.29 -2.52
N LEU A 86 8.13 12.23 -2.79
CA LEU A 86 8.42 10.88 -2.32
C LEU A 86 8.94 10.01 -3.48
N ASN A 87 9.75 10.59 -4.36
CA ASN A 87 10.18 10.01 -5.63
C ASN A 87 11.14 8.81 -5.50
N GLN A 88 11.56 8.46 -4.30
CA GLN A 88 12.34 7.25 -4.03
C GLN A 88 11.57 6.22 -3.18
N CYS A 89 10.32 6.52 -2.88
CA CYS A 89 9.51 5.71 -1.97
C CYS A 89 8.53 4.80 -2.73
N THR A 90 8.20 3.70 -2.10
CA THR A 90 7.12 2.80 -2.51
C THR A 90 5.99 2.85 -1.49
N LEU A 91 4.77 3.04 -1.96
CA LEU A 91 3.56 2.88 -1.15
C LEU A 91 3.02 1.47 -1.31
N TYR A 92 2.72 0.82 -0.20
CA TYR A 92 1.92 -0.40 -0.14
C TYR A 92 0.60 -0.07 0.54
N VAL A 93 -0.51 -0.32 -0.13
CA VAL A 93 -1.85 -0.04 0.38
C VAL A 93 -2.79 -1.21 0.09
N THR A 94 -3.62 -1.58 1.04
CA THR A 94 -4.42 -2.80 0.95
C THR A 94 -5.58 -2.73 -0.04
N LEU A 95 -6.03 -1.51 -0.38
CA LEU A 95 -7.10 -1.26 -1.35
C LEU A 95 -6.61 -0.28 -2.40
N GLU A 96 -7.09 -0.43 -3.64
CA GLU A 96 -6.86 0.54 -4.71
C GLU A 96 -7.19 1.95 -4.22
N PRO A 97 -6.25 2.92 -4.34
CA PRO A 97 -6.49 4.30 -3.90
C PRO A 97 -7.69 4.95 -4.62
N CYS A 98 -8.53 5.64 -3.85
CA CYS A 98 -9.65 6.39 -4.40
C CYS A 98 -9.19 7.61 -5.21
N VAL A 99 -10.12 8.35 -5.85
CA VAL A 99 -9.80 9.53 -6.66
C VAL A 99 -9.06 10.61 -5.87
N MET A 100 -9.44 10.85 -4.62
CA MET A 100 -8.78 11.81 -3.75
C MET A 100 -7.33 11.43 -3.47
N CYS A 101 -7.11 10.19 -3.02
CA CYS A 101 -5.78 9.69 -2.73
C CYS A 101 -4.92 9.57 -3.98
N SER A 102 -5.50 9.17 -5.11
CA SER A 102 -4.78 9.12 -6.40
C SER A 102 -4.26 10.48 -6.82
N GLY A 103 -5.03 11.55 -6.59
CA GLY A 103 -4.56 12.92 -6.81
C GLY A 103 -3.37 13.29 -5.92
N ALA A 104 -3.45 12.96 -4.64
CA ALA A 104 -2.33 13.18 -3.71
C ALA A 104 -1.09 12.38 -4.09
N LEU A 105 -1.29 11.12 -4.49
CA LEU A 105 -0.21 10.23 -4.96
C LEU A 105 0.47 10.77 -6.22
N TYR A 106 -0.32 11.34 -7.15
CA TYR A 106 0.22 12.01 -8.33
C TYR A 106 1.21 13.13 -7.95
N TRP A 107 0.79 14.01 -7.06
CA TRP A 107 1.59 15.18 -6.67
C TRP A 107 2.79 14.82 -5.79
N SER A 108 2.73 13.72 -5.04
CA SER A 108 3.86 13.24 -4.24
C SER A 108 4.94 12.57 -5.08
N GLN A 109 4.67 12.26 -6.34
CA GLN A 109 5.60 11.67 -7.30
C GLN A 109 6.25 10.36 -6.82
N LEU A 110 5.47 9.53 -6.16
CA LEU A 110 5.94 8.23 -5.69
C LEU A 110 6.60 7.42 -6.81
N LYS A 111 7.70 6.74 -6.48
CA LYS A 111 8.39 5.85 -7.39
C LYS A 111 7.51 4.65 -7.79
N LYS A 112 6.82 4.08 -6.81
CA LYS A 112 6.05 2.86 -7.00
C LYS A 112 4.83 2.84 -6.06
N ILE A 113 3.73 2.33 -6.57
CA ILE A 113 2.51 2.07 -5.80
C ILE A 113 2.15 0.61 -5.99
N VAL A 114 1.99 -0.11 -4.88
CA VAL A 114 1.54 -1.51 -4.84
C VAL A 114 0.24 -1.54 -4.06
N PHE A 115 -0.83 -2.03 -4.67
CA PHE A 115 -2.10 -2.19 -3.94
C PHE A 115 -2.60 -3.64 -3.98
N GLY A 116 -3.40 -3.98 -2.98
CA GLY A 116 -3.99 -5.30 -2.83
C GLY A 116 -5.23 -5.47 -3.70
N ALA A 117 -6.40 -5.24 -3.10
CA ALA A 117 -7.68 -5.38 -3.78
C ALA A 117 -7.97 -4.21 -4.72
N SER A 118 -8.54 -4.51 -5.88
CA SER A 118 -9.10 -3.50 -6.79
C SER A 118 -10.45 -3.00 -6.29
N ASP A 119 -10.76 -1.75 -6.59
CA ASP A 119 -12.08 -1.14 -6.34
C ASP A 119 -12.67 -0.62 -7.65
N PRO A 120 -13.45 -1.45 -8.38
CA PRO A 120 -13.99 -1.06 -9.68
C PRO A 120 -14.95 0.13 -9.65
N LYS A 121 -15.54 0.42 -8.49
CA LYS A 121 -16.53 1.48 -8.35
C LYS A 121 -15.91 2.82 -7.96
N ARG A 122 -14.92 2.81 -7.08
CA ARG A 122 -14.38 4.02 -6.45
C ARG A 122 -12.86 4.17 -6.60
N GLY A 123 -12.19 3.14 -7.08
CA GLY A 123 -10.76 3.19 -7.33
C GLY A 123 -10.41 4.24 -8.37
N GLY A 124 -9.39 5.05 -8.10
CA GLY A 124 -8.98 6.10 -9.01
C GLY A 124 -8.53 5.56 -10.37
N LEU A 125 -7.71 4.53 -10.38
CA LEU A 125 -7.26 3.88 -11.62
C LEU A 125 -8.41 3.24 -12.38
N SER A 126 -9.28 2.52 -11.67
CA SER A 126 -10.47 1.88 -12.27
C SER A 126 -11.44 2.87 -12.89
N THR A 127 -11.47 4.12 -12.41
CA THR A 127 -12.34 5.18 -12.91
C THR A 127 -11.64 6.19 -13.82
N GLY A 128 -10.40 5.95 -14.21
CA GLY A 128 -9.69 6.68 -15.25
C GLY A 128 -8.72 7.77 -14.76
N VAL A 129 -8.44 7.85 -13.47
CA VAL A 129 -7.41 8.78 -12.95
C VAL A 129 -6.04 8.28 -13.37
N GLN A 130 -5.22 9.15 -13.93
CA GLN A 130 -3.84 8.86 -14.26
C GLN A 130 -2.93 9.28 -13.12
N LEU A 131 -2.01 8.40 -12.73
CA LEU A 131 -0.94 8.71 -11.78
C LEU A 131 0.23 9.39 -12.50
N HIS A 132 1.21 9.84 -11.72
CA HIS A 132 2.41 10.46 -12.28
C HIS A 132 3.08 9.49 -13.27
N PRO A 133 3.54 9.98 -14.45
CA PRO A 133 4.06 9.12 -15.53
C PRO A 133 5.25 8.23 -15.12
N LYS A 134 6.02 8.65 -14.12
CA LYS A 134 7.18 7.89 -13.61
C LYS A 134 6.82 6.89 -12.51
N THR A 135 5.58 6.87 -12.05
CA THR A 135 5.15 5.95 -10.99
C THR A 135 4.86 4.56 -11.57
N GLU A 136 5.58 3.56 -11.10
CA GLU A 136 5.27 2.16 -11.37
C GLU A 136 4.05 1.73 -10.55
N ILE A 137 3.17 0.93 -11.15
CA ILE A 137 1.94 0.45 -10.51
C ILE A 137 1.92 -1.06 -10.55
N ILE A 138 1.73 -1.68 -9.38
CA ILE A 138 1.52 -3.12 -9.23
C ILE A 138 0.24 -3.34 -8.44
N SER A 139 -0.60 -4.27 -8.91
CA SER A 139 -1.87 -4.61 -8.28
C SER A 139 -1.96 -6.09 -7.91
N GLY A 140 -2.89 -6.43 -7.04
CA GLY A 140 -3.24 -7.81 -6.76
C GLY A 140 -2.37 -8.51 -5.71
N ILE A 141 -1.47 -7.79 -5.04
CA ILE A 141 -0.64 -8.38 -3.98
C ILE A 141 -1.49 -8.57 -2.72
N MET A 142 -1.71 -9.82 -2.34
CA MET A 142 -2.58 -10.20 -1.21
C MET A 142 -4.01 -9.64 -1.35
N SER A 143 -4.53 -9.66 -2.58
CA SER A 143 -5.85 -9.08 -2.88
C SER A 143 -6.99 -9.84 -2.21
N GLU A 144 -6.89 -11.15 -2.02
CA GLU A 144 -7.91 -11.95 -1.36
C GLU A 144 -8.04 -11.58 0.11
N GLU A 145 -6.91 -11.50 0.82
CA GLU A 145 -6.86 -11.12 2.23
C GLU A 145 -7.42 -9.72 2.45
N SER A 146 -7.06 -8.78 1.59
CA SER A 146 -7.58 -7.41 1.62
C SER A 146 -9.09 -7.36 1.38
N SER A 147 -9.56 -8.10 0.38
CA SER A 147 -11.00 -8.16 0.04
C SER A 147 -11.82 -8.81 1.15
N GLU A 148 -11.32 -9.88 1.75
CA GLU A 148 -12.04 -10.57 2.84
C GLU A 148 -12.17 -9.69 4.08
N LEU A 149 -11.14 -8.95 4.42
CA LEU A 149 -11.17 -8.03 5.56
C LEU A 149 -12.24 -6.94 5.35
N LEU A 150 -12.32 -6.37 4.15
CA LEU A 150 -13.34 -5.40 3.77
C LEU A 150 -14.75 -6.00 3.80
N LYS A 151 -14.95 -7.18 3.24
CA LYS A 151 -16.22 -7.87 3.25
C LYS A 151 -16.71 -8.19 4.66
N SER A 152 -15.82 -8.66 5.52
CA SER A 152 -16.12 -8.94 6.92
C SER A 152 -16.53 -7.68 7.68
N PHE A 153 -15.89 -6.58 7.43
CA PHE A 153 -16.22 -5.29 8.04
C PHE A 153 -17.63 -4.82 7.66
N PHE A 154 -17.95 -4.81 6.36
CA PHE A 154 -19.26 -4.37 5.89
C PHE A 154 -20.38 -5.34 6.23
N ALA A 155 -20.12 -6.64 6.28
CA ALA A 155 -21.08 -7.63 6.75
C ALA A 155 -21.45 -7.40 8.22
N LYS A 156 -20.47 -7.10 9.06
CA LYS A 156 -20.66 -6.80 10.49
C LYS A 156 -21.46 -5.52 10.71
N LYS A 157 -21.28 -4.50 9.86
CA LYS A 157 -22.04 -3.24 9.94
C LYS A 157 -23.50 -3.36 9.53
N ARG A 158 -23.87 -4.37 8.75
CA ARG A 158 -25.25 -4.58 8.29
C ARG A 158 -26.13 -5.33 9.29
N THR A 159 -25.57 -5.85 10.34
CA THR A 159 -26.26 -6.44 11.47
C THR A 159 -26.41 -5.40 12.59
#